data_2ef78b4ce27bdf4b8a404dfdb031516d
#
_entry.id   2ef78b4ce27bdf4b8a404dfdb031516d
#
_cell.length_a   1.000
_cell.length_b   1.000
_cell.length_c   1.000
_cell.angle_alpha   90.00
_cell.angle_beta   90.00
_cell.angle_gamma   90.00
#
_symmetry.space_group_name_H-M   'P 1'
#
loop_
_entity.id
_entity.type
_entity.pdbx_description
1 polymer ?
#
loop_
_entity_poly.entity_id
_entity_poly.type
_entity_poly.pdbx_seq_one_letter_code
_entity_poly.pdbx_strand_id
1 'polypeptide(L)'
;MKTQVRYRGISDREGVERELRRQTAKLNRHLKKFEPDLVDLHVSLERLVQPTRPFLASVTLQLPPGQLQSRETGPEAVLALKHAFAELWREVKKLKAKLQRKKELRRASPRRRPLS
;
A
#
# COMPACT_ATOMS: atom_id res chain seq x y z
N MET A 1 9.04 6.70 -5.93
CA MET A 1 8.44 6.34 -4.63
C MET A 1 9.52 6.32 -3.56
N LYS A 2 9.28 7.06 -2.51
CA LYS A 2 10.17 7.05 -1.35
C LYS A 2 9.71 5.97 -0.39
N THR A 3 10.64 5.19 0.13
CA THR A 3 10.30 4.07 1.02
C THR A 3 11.05 4.19 2.32
N GLN A 4 10.33 4.10 3.44
CA GLN A 4 10.91 4.08 4.77
C GLN A 4 10.46 2.81 5.47
N VAL A 5 11.39 2.13 6.13
CA VAL A 5 11.11 0.88 6.83
C VAL A 5 11.63 0.99 8.25
N ARG A 6 10.79 0.61 9.20
CA ARG A 6 11.16 0.55 10.61
C ARG A 6 11.03 -0.87 11.13
N TYR A 7 12.02 -1.30 11.89
CA TYR A 7 12.01 -2.61 12.52
C TYR A 7 12.10 -2.48 14.03
N ARG A 8 11.29 -3.26 14.73
CA ARG A 8 11.35 -3.34 16.18
C ARG A 8 11.25 -4.81 16.60
N GLY A 9 12.36 -5.34 17.13
CA GLY A 9 12.40 -6.72 17.56
C GLY A 9 12.38 -7.75 16.45
N ILE A 10 12.84 -7.38 15.25
CA ILE A 10 12.86 -8.25 14.10
C ILE A 10 14.27 -8.75 13.85
N SER A 11 14.46 -10.07 13.91
CA SER A 11 15.78 -10.69 13.71
C SER A 11 16.00 -11.16 12.26
N ASP A 12 14.97 -11.66 11.60
CA ASP A 12 15.08 -12.11 10.20
C ASP A 12 14.78 -10.96 9.23
N ARG A 13 15.74 -10.05 9.12
CA ARG A 13 15.57 -8.90 8.23
C ARG A 13 15.77 -9.25 6.77
N GLU A 14 16.61 -10.25 6.49
CA GLU A 14 16.89 -10.62 5.10
C GLU A 14 15.65 -11.12 4.36
N GLY A 15 14.88 -12.01 4.98
CA GLY A 15 13.65 -12.49 4.39
C GLY A 15 12.62 -11.38 4.21
N VAL A 16 12.52 -10.50 5.21
CA VAL A 16 11.63 -9.35 5.16
C VAL A 16 12.03 -8.39 4.04
N GLU A 17 13.31 -8.08 3.91
CA GLU A 17 13.78 -7.17 2.88
C GLU A 17 13.55 -7.71 1.48
N ARG A 18 13.68 -9.02 1.31
CA ARG A 18 13.40 -9.69 0.03
C ARG A 18 11.93 -9.51 -0.34
N GLU A 19 11.04 -9.74 0.62
CA GLU A 19 9.61 -9.57 0.39
C GLU A 19 9.26 -8.11 0.12
N LEU A 20 9.89 -7.18 0.84
CA LEU A 20 9.69 -5.75 0.62
C LEU A 20 10.10 -5.34 -0.80
N ARG A 21 11.25 -5.82 -1.27
CA ARG A 21 11.68 -5.50 -2.64
C ARG A 21 10.67 -5.99 -3.68
N ARG A 22 10.13 -7.18 -3.45
CA ARG A 22 9.11 -7.74 -4.35
C ARG A 22 7.86 -6.89 -4.36
N GLN A 23 7.38 -6.50 -3.18
CA GLN A 23 6.16 -5.70 -3.06
C GLN A 23 6.36 -4.28 -3.59
N THR A 24 7.50 -3.66 -3.33
CA THR A 24 7.77 -2.30 -3.83
C THR A 24 7.91 -2.29 -5.35
N ALA A 25 8.52 -3.31 -5.94
CA ALA A 25 8.60 -3.43 -7.40
C ALA A 25 7.21 -3.53 -8.02
N LYS A 26 6.33 -4.30 -7.38
CA LYS A 26 4.95 -4.44 -7.83
C LYS A 26 4.20 -3.11 -7.72
N LEU A 27 4.35 -2.40 -6.60
CA LEU A 27 3.74 -1.09 -6.41
C LEU A 27 4.20 -0.10 -7.47
N ASN A 28 5.50 -0.04 -7.72
CA ASN A 28 6.04 0.88 -8.72
C ASN A 28 5.42 0.66 -10.09
N ARG A 29 5.19 -0.59 -10.48
CA ARG A 29 4.54 -0.88 -11.76
C ARG A 29 3.11 -0.38 -11.83
N HIS A 30 2.40 -0.41 -10.72
CA HIS A 30 0.98 -0.03 -10.67
C HIS A 30 0.74 1.44 -10.36
N LEU A 31 1.77 2.16 -9.92
CA LEU A 31 1.63 3.56 -9.52
C LEU A 31 2.32 4.54 -10.48
N LYS A 32 2.56 4.12 -11.72
CA LYS A 32 3.25 4.95 -12.71
C LYS A 32 2.53 6.23 -13.08
N LYS A 33 1.23 6.29 -12.85
CA LYS A 33 0.42 7.49 -13.12
C LYS A 33 0.71 8.63 -12.17
N PHE A 34 1.29 8.32 -11.01
CA PHE A 34 1.59 9.32 -10.00
C PHE A 34 3.04 9.75 -10.09
N GLU A 35 3.29 11.03 -9.81
CA GLU A 35 4.65 11.55 -9.74
C GLU A 35 5.41 10.80 -8.64
N PRO A 36 6.58 10.22 -8.95
CA PRO A 36 7.33 9.44 -7.95
C PRO A 36 7.67 10.22 -6.68
N ASP A 37 7.92 11.53 -6.81
CA ASP A 37 8.23 12.38 -5.66
C ASP A 37 7.05 12.58 -4.73
N LEU A 38 5.84 12.29 -5.17
CA LEU A 38 4.62 12.46 -4.39
C LEU A 38 4.09 11.15 -3.82
N VAL A 39 4.84 10.06 -4.00
CA VAL A 39 4.45 8.74 -3.49
C VAL A 39 5.41 8.33 -2.39
N ASP A 40 4.88 8.14 -1.18
CA ASP A 40 5.65 7.70 -0.02
C ASP A 40 5.08 6.41 0.53
N LEU A 41 5.97 5.45 0.78
CA LEU A 41 5.62 4.18 1.39
C LEU A 41 6.31 4.06 2.74
N HIS A 42 5.54 3.85 3.79
CA HIS A 42 6.06 3.64 5.14
C HIS A 42 5.69 2.24 5.59
N VAL A 43 6.68 1.47 5.98
CA VAL A 43 6.49 0.10 6.45
C VAL A 43 7.06 0.00 7.85
N SER A 44 6.30 -0.61 8.75
CA SER A 44 6.72 -0.86 10.12
C SER A 44 6.49 -2.32 10.44
N LEU A 45 7.52 -2.97 10.98
CA LEU A 45 7.42 -4.34 11.47
C LEU A 45 7.83 -4.36 12.92
N GLU A 46 6.97 -4.93 13.76
CA GLU A 46 7.16 -4.94 15.19
C GLU A 46 6.85 -6.31 15.75
N ARG A 47 7.66 -6.75 16.71
CA ARG A 47 7.38 -7.95 17.47
C ARG A 47 6.61 -7.57 18.72
N LEU A 48 5.41 -8.14 18.88
CA LEU A 48 4.54 -7.91 20.01
C LEU A 48 4.71 -9.02 21.05
N VAL A 49 4.29 -8.72 22.27
CA VAL A 49 4.23 -9.74 23.33
C VAL A 49 2.92 -10.49 23.17
N GLN A 50 2.90 -11.46 22.28
CA GLN A 50 1.70 -12.21 21.94
C GLN A 50 2.09 -13.61 21.50
N PRO A 51 1.46 -14.69 22.03
CA PRO A 51 1.96 -16.05 21.76
C PRO A 51 1.69 -16.59 20.35
N THR A 52 0.57 -16.21 19.73
CA THR A 52 0.16 -16.83 18.46
C THR A 52 0.50 -16.02 17.21
N ARG A 53 0.38 -14.71 17.30
CA ARG A 53 0.63 -13.82 16.16
C ARG A 53 1.50 -12.63 16.61
N PRO A 54 2.76 -12.91 16.96
CA PRO A 54 3.58 -11.88 17.61
C PRO A 54 4.11 -10.78 16.68
N PHE A 55 3.93 -10.92 15.37
CA PHE A 55 4.45 -9.92 14.43
C PHE A 55 3.33 -9.06 13.88
N LEU A 56 3.54 -7.76 13.96
CA LEU A 56 2.63 -6.76 13.42
C LEU A 56 3.31 -6.03 12.27
N ALA A 57 2.67 -6.03 11.12
CA ALA A 57 3.09 -5.25 9.96
C ALA A 57 2.12 -4.12 9.73
N SER A 58 2.64 -2.91 9.58
CA SER A 58 1.85 -1.73 9.25
C SER A 58 2.42 -1.14 7.96
N VAL A 59 1.54 -0.87 7.00
CA VAL A 59 1.94 -0.30 5.71
C VAL A 59 1.08 0.91 5.44
N THR A 60 1.72 2.04 5.17
CA THR A 60 1.04 3.29 4.84
C THR A 60 1.55 3.76 3.49
N LEU A 61 0.64 3.97 2.55
CA LEU A 61 0.95 4.48 1.22
C LEU A 61 0.33 5.86 1.06
N GLN A 62 1.19 6.86 0.93
CA GLN A 62 0.76 8.24 0.71
C GLN A 62 0.76 8.52 -0.78
N LEU A 63 -0.39 8.92 -1.30
CA LEU A 63 -0.59 9.28 -2.71
C LEU A 63 -1.21 10.67 -2.78
N PRO A 64 -1.08 11.38 -3.93
CA PRO A 64 -1.72 12.69 -4.05
C PRO A 64 -3.21 12.72 -3.70
N PRO A 65 -4.03 11.73 -4.13
CA PRO A 65 -5.44 11.74 -3.74
C PRO A 65 -5.70 11.41 -2.28
N GLY A 66 -4.76 10.78 -1.57
CA GLY A 66 -4.98 10.43 -0.18
C GLY A 66 -4.05 9.33 0.31
N GLN A 67 -4.31 8.90 1.54
CA GLN A 67 -3.49 7.93 2.23
C GLN A 67 -4.22 6.60 2.35
N LEU A 68 -3.51 5.51 2.07
CA LEU A 68 -4.01 4.16 2.24
C LEU A 68 -3.20 3.48 3.33
N GLN A 69 -3.87 2.74 4.21
CA GLN A 69 -3.22 2.06 5.32
C GLN A 69 -3.70 0.63 5.46
N SER A 70 -2.81 -0.24 5.93
CA SER A 70 -3.19 -1.57 6.35
C SER A 70 -2.33 -2.00 7.54
N ARG A 71 -2.89 -2.83 8.40
CA ARG A 71 -2.21 -3.40 9.55
C ARG A 71 -2.64 -4.84 9.69
N GLU A 72 -1.66 -5.75 9.80
CA GLU A 72 -1.93 -7.16 9.93
C GLU A 72 -0.94 -7.82 10.87
N THR A 73 -1.41 -8.82 11.59
CA THR A 73 -0.54 -9.64 12.44
C THR A 73 -0.31 -10.99 11.81
N GLY A 74 0.73 -11.67 12.25
CA GLY A 74 1.02 -13.01 11.76
C GLY A 74 1.99 -13.76 12.67
N PRO A 75 2.12 -15.09 12.45
CA PRO A 75 3.04 -15.91 13.22
C PRO A 75 4.51 -15.66 12.85
N GLU A 76 4.74 -15.11 11.68
CA GLU A 76 6.08 -14.75 11.20
C GLU A 76 6.05 -13.36 10.58
N ALA A 77 7.19 -12.68 10.64
CA ALA A 77 7.30 -11.30 10.13
C ALA A 77 6.97 -11.22 8.64
N VAL A 78 7.48 -12.15 7.84
CA VAL A 78 7.22 -12.16 6.40
C VAL A 78 5.75 -12.37 6.09
N LEU A 79 5.08 -13.25 6.84
CA LEU A 79 3.63 -13.49 6.64
C LEU A 79 2.81 -12.28 7.02
N ALA A 80 3.12 -11.64 8.14
CA ALA A 80 2.44 -10.42 8.55
C ALA A 80 2.58 -9.35 7.45
N LEU A 81 3.77 -9.22 6.89
CA LEU A 81 4.05 -8.27 5.82
C LEU A 81 3.25 -8.60 4.56
N LYS A 82 3.22 -9.88 4.16
CA LYS A 82 2.44 -10.31 3.00
C LYS A 82 0.96 -9.99 3.16
N HIS A 83 0.41 -10.25 4.34
CA HIS A 83 -0.99 -9.96 4.63
C HIS A 83 -1.29 -8.46 4.58
N ALA A 84 -0.39 -7.65 5.15
CA ALA A 84 -0.55 -6.20 5.14
C ALA A 84 -0.54 -5.66 3.70
N PHE A 85 0.37 -6.14 2.86
CA PHE A 85 0.41 -5.73 1.46
C PHE A 85 -0.81 -6.24 0.68
N ALA A 86 -1.30 -7.43 0.98
CA ALA A 86 -2.51 -7.94 0.34
C ALA A 86 -3.70 -7.01 0.58
N GLU A 87 -3.86 -6.54 1.82
CA GLU A 87 -4.90 -5.58 2.17
C GLU A 87 -4.67 -4.23 1.50
N LEU A 88 -3.42 -3.76 1.47
CA LEU A 88 -3.07 -2.53 0.79
C LEU A 88 -3.43 -2.61 -0.69
N TRP A 89 -3.17 -3.75 -1.33
CA TRP A 89 -3.51 -3.95 -2.73
C TRP A 89 -4.99 -3.82 -3.02
N ARG A 90 -5.84 -4.30 -2.11
CA ARG A 90 -7.29 -4.13 -2.25
C ARG A 90 -7.65 -2.66 -2.26
N GLU A 91 -7.04 -1.88 -1.38
CA GLU A 91 -7.29 -0.44 -1.31
C GLU A 91 -6.76 0.29 -2.54
N VAL A 92 -5.60 -0.12 -3.06
CA VAL A 92 -5.04 0.45 -4.29
C VAL A 92 -5.97 0.21 -5.47
N LYS A 93 -6.48 -1.01 -5.60
CA LYS A 93 -7.41 -1.36 -6.68
C LYS A 93 -8.70 -0.54 -6.60
N LYS A 94 -9.24 -0.36 -5.40
CA LYS A 94 -10.43 0.46 -5.18
C LYS A 94 -10.18 1.90 -5.57
N LEU A 95 -9.02 2.45 -5.19
CA LEU A 95 -8.67 3.81 -5.53
C LEU A 95 -8.54 3.99 -7.05
N LYS A 96 -7.86 3.07 -7.72
CA LYS A 96 -7.70 3.13 -9.17
C LYS A 96 -9.05 3.07 -9.88
N ALA A 97 -9.93 2.19 -9.45
CA ALA A 97 -11.28 2.09 -10.00
C ALA A 97 -12.06 3.38 -9.80
N LYS A 98 -11.95 3.97 -8.61
CA LYS A 98 -12.63 5.24 -8.30
C LYS A 98 -12.12 6.38 -9.18
N LEU A 99 -10.80 6.46 -9.39
CA LEU A 99 -10.21 7.50 -10.23
C LEU A 99 -10.62 7.32 -11.69
N GLN A 100 -10.65 6.08 -12.17
CA GLN A 100 -11.09 5.78 -13.53
C GLN A 100 -12.56 6.18 -13.73
N ARG A 101 -13.40 5.89 -12.75
CA ARG A 101 -14.82 6.26 -12.79
C ARG A 101 -15.01 7.77 -12.84
N LYS A 102 -14.25 8.50 -12.05
CA LYS A 102 -14.29 9.96 -12.08
C LYS A 102 -13.89 10.51 -13.43
N LYS A 103 -12.88 9.92 -14.05
CA LYS A 103 -12.41 10.32 -15.37
C LYS A 103 -13.51 10.11 -16.42
N GLU A 104 -14.20 8.99 -16.37
CA GLU A 104 -15.30 8.69 -17.27
C GLU A 104 -16.47 9.67 -17.09
N LEU A 105 -16.80 9.98 -15.85
CA LEU A 105 -17.86 10.95 -15.55
C LEU A 105 -17.52 12.33 -16.07
N ARG A 106 -16.27 12.74 -15.96
CA ARG A 106 -15.84 14.03 -16.50
C ARG A 106 -15.98 14.09 -18.01
N ARG A 107 -15.69 13.00 -18.70
CA ARG A 107 -15.86 12.93 -20.15
C ARG A 107 -17.30 13.01 -20.56
N ALA A 108 -18.19 12.40 -19.79
CA ALA A 108 -19.62 12.39 -20.09
C ALA A 108 -20.29 13.71 -19.74
N SER A 109 -19.85 14.37 -18.69
CA SER A 109 -20.47 15.56 -18.15
C SER A 109 -20.66 16.69 -19.18
N PRO A 110 -19.64 17.07 -19.97
CA PRO A 110 -19.82 18.15 -20.97
C PRO A 110 -20.85 17.85 -22.03
N ARG A 111 -21.07 16.59 -22.31
CA ARG A 111 -22.06 16.20 -23.32
C ARG A 111 -23.51 16.39 -22.86
N ARG A 112 -23.69 16.36 -21.54
CA ARG A 112 -25.05 16.51 -20.96
C ARG A 112 -25.42 17.97 -20.74
N ARG A 113 -24.45 18.83 -20.56
CA ARG A 113 -24.70 20.23 -20.29
C ARG A 113 -25.51 20.97 -21.37
N PRO A 114 -25.22 20.76 -22.63
CA PRO A 114 -25.91 21.52 -23.66
C PRO A 114 -27.39 21.28 -23.71
N LEU A 115 -27.83 20.25 -23.05
CA LEU A 115 -29.25 19.90 -23.04
C LEU A 115 -30.09 20.76 -22.12
N SER A 116 -29.46 21.48 -21.25
CA SER A 116 -30.16 22.34 -20.31
C SER A 116 -30.32 23.78 -20.79
#